data_b1cc9f30926b98a2ffdae989cf8a8960
#
_entry.id   b1cc9f30926b98a2ffdae989cf8a8960
#
_cell.length_a   1.000
_cell.length_b   1.000
_cell.length_c   1.000
_cell.angle_alpha   90.00
_cell.angle_beta   90.00
_cell.angle_gamma   90.00
#
_symmetry.space_group_name_H-M   'P 1'
#
loop_
_entity.id
_entity.type
_entity.pdbx_description
1 polymer ?
#
loop_
_entity_poly.entity_id
_entity_poly.type
_entity_poly.pdbx_seq_one_letter_code
_entity_poly.pdbx_strand_id
1 'polypeptide(L)'
;MFARTTPWPLVALFTAGYLSPYLLPTTVGRLDSGLPVSATQAGAIGSALLLSSAAAGFLLASRVDRIGPRTLARAGLLLAVLGYGGAALTGHVPAVVAGVMAGGFGSGTVTAVAATGIAAQRDPHRVTTLGLLGVSALAAAVYLTVPHLGPGHAQPLAAIALTALAVWPLTGRLSPRTARTVAVTSGPKLPHLRSGLLLAAAMPCWSAAQNSLWGVSGRIGLTQAHLGEVTVGVVFAVALGAGLLGVVAAGALGPRLGQALPIGLGTVLIAGCIALSASATDLTTFASGEIAWNLLYPVVLSYVIGLAASLDPRGRWAVLVGSASSLGTAVGPMTGSLLSAAAGFPAMGAVLAAGLLAVAVPLTAVALGRRTTTVTTAYPSLTDEPVRLDVAA
;
A
#
# COMPACT_ATOMS: atom_id res chain seq x y z
N MET A 1 30.72 -5.12 -19.09
CA MET A 1 29.62 -4.18 -18.82
C MET A 1 28.30 -4.92 -19.12
N PHE A 2 27.78 -5.70 -18.17
CA PHE A 2 26.53 -6.47 -18.37
C PHE A 2 25.36 -5.50 -18.37
N ALA A 3 24.60 -5.45 -19.46
CA ALA A 3 23.39 -4.66 -19.57
C ALA A 3 22.46 -5.00 -18.40
N ARG A 4 22.12 -4.00 -17.57
CA ARG A 4 21.16 -4.13 -16.47
C ARG A 4 19.76 -4.30 -17.07
N THR A 5 19.41 -5.51 -17.44
CA THR A 5 18.04 -5.79 -17.92
C THR A 5 17.07 -5.64 -16.74
N THR A 6 16.14 -4.70 -16.87
CA THR A 6 15.07 -4.53 -15.88
C THR A 6 14.19 -5.77 -15.89
N PRO A 7 13.84 -6.35 -14.72
CA PRO A 7 12.98 -7.52 -14.65
C PRO A 7 11.51 -7.14 -14.87
N TRP A 8 11.19 -6.75 -16.10
CA TRP A 8 9.85 -6.31 -16.51
C TRP A 8 8.69 -7.23 -16.07
N PRO A 9 8.85 -8.58 -16.03
CA PRO A 9 7.80 -9.43 -15.50
C PRO A 9 7.43 -9.13 -14.05
N LEU A 10 8.40 -8.78 -13.19
CA LEU A 10 8.13 -8.43 -11.79
C LEU A 10 7.46 -7.08 -11.66
N VAL A 11 7.87 -6.09 -12.47
CA VAL A 11 7.22 -4.78 -12.56
C VAL A 11 5.75 -4.94 -12.98
N ALA A 12 5.48 -5.74 -14.02
CA ALA A 12 4.14 -5.99 -14.50
C ALA A 12 3.26 -6.73 -13.47
N LEU A 13 3.81 -7.74 -12.78
CA LEU A 13 3.10 -8.43 -11.70
C LEU A 13 2.81 -7.48 -10.52
N PHE A 14 3.76 -6.62 -10.15
CA PHE A 14 3.53 -5.60 -9.13
C PHE A 14 2.38 -4.68 -9.54
N THR A 15 2.41 -4.17 -10.78
CA THR A 15 1.34 -3.32 -11.33
C THR A 15 -0.02 -4.01 -11.29
N ALA A 16 -0.13 -5.24 -11.78
CA ALA A 16 -1.39 -5.99 -11.77
C ALA A 16 -1.89 -6.30 -10.37
N GLY A 17 -1.00 -6.67 -9.44
CA GLY A 17 -1.36 -7.02 -8.07
C GLY A 17 -1.84 -5.84 -7.24
N TYR A 18 -1.24 -4.66 -7.44
CA TYR A 18 -1.60 -3.44 -6.69
C TYR A 18 -2.69 -2.60 -7.35
N LEU A 19 -3.14 -2.90 -8.56
CA LEU A 19 -4.13 -2.07 -9.26
C LEU A 19 -5.46 -1.99 -8.50
N SER A 20 -5.92 -3.07 -7.88
CA SER A 20 -7.20 -3.10 -7.16
C SER A 20 -7.27 -2.13 -5.97
N PRO A 21 -6.30 -2.05 -5.05
CA PRO A 21 -6.33 -1.03 -4.00
C PRO A 21 -6.16 0.41 -4.54
N TYR A 22 -5.46 0.59 -5.65
CA TYR A 22 -5.33 1.91 -6.28
C TYR A 22 -6.64 2.40 -6.91
N LEU A 23 -7.49 1.50 -7.40
CA LEU A 23 -8.80 1.83 -7.98
C LEU A 23 -9.94 1.77 -6.97
N LEU A 24 -9.64 1.62 -5.67
CA LEU A 24 -10.64 1.40 -4.63
C LEU A 24 -11.76 2.46 -4.60
N PRO A 25 -11.48 3.79 -4.65
CA PRO A 25 -12.53 4.82 -4.61
C PRO A 25 -13.55 4.66 -5.73
N THR A 26 -13.08 4.45 -6.96
CA THR A 26 -13.95 4.24 -8.11
C THR A 26 -14.66 2.89 -8.02
N THR A 27 -13.98 1.84 -7.57
CA THR A 27 -14.59 0.52 -7.44
C THR A 27 -15.73 0.56 -6.41
N VAL A 28 -15.51 1.10 -5.21
CA VAL A 28 -16.54 1.21 -4.17
C VAL A 28 -17.67 2.15 -4.61
N GLY A 29 -17.34 3.31 -5.19
CA GLY A 29 -18.34 4.25 -5.67
C GLY A 29 -19.21 3.68 -6.79
N ARG A 30 -18.63 2.91 -7.71
CA ARG A 30 -19.37 2.27 -8.81
C ARG A 30 -20.16 1.04 -8.37
N LEU A 31 -19.74 0.34 -7.31
CA LEU A 31 -20.55 -0.71 -6.67
C LEU A 31 -21.79 -0.10 -6.01
N ASP A 32 -21.64 1.02 -5.32
CA ASP A 32 -22.74 1.75 -4.66
C ASP A 32 -23.75 2.29 -5.67
N SER A 33 -23.31 2.90 -6.76
CA SER A 33 -24.17 3.47 -7.78
C SER A 33 -24.73 2.49 -8.82
N GLY A 34 -24.04 1.36 -9.04
CA GLY A 34 -24.35 0.42 -10.11
C GLY A 34 -25.03 -0.87 -9.68
N LEU A 35 -25.17 -1.14 -8.38
CA LEU A 35 -25.79 -2.33 -7.81
C LEU A 35 -26.85 -1.96 -6.76
N PRO A 36 -27.84 -2.83 -6.51
CA PRO A 36 -28.84 -2.61 -5.45
C PRO A 36 -28.23 -2.92 -4.06
N VAL A 37 -27.20 -2.16 -3.69
CA VAL A 37 -26.51 -2.27 -2.40
C VAL A 37 -26.44 -0.90 -1.73
N SER A 38 -26.40 -0.88 -0.40
CA SER A 38 -26.16 0.36 0.34
C SER A 38 -24.67 0.76 0.27
N ALA A 39 -24.40 2.03 0.54
CA ALA A 39 -23.03 2.55 0.65
C ALA A 39 -22.16 1.75 1.63
N THR A 40 -22.74 1.29 2.74
CA THR A 40 -22.05 0.44 3.72
C THR A 40 -21.73 -0.93 3.14
N GLN A 41 -22.66 -1.53 2.40
CA GLN A 41 -22.42 -2.82 1.72
C GLN A 41 -21.35 -2.68 0.63
N ALA A 42 -21.35 -1.61 -0.14
CA ALA A 42 -20.31 -1.34 -1.13
C ALA A 42 -18.92 -1.21 -0.45
N GLY A 43 -18.83 -0.51 0.68
CA GLY A 43 -17.61 -0.45 1.48
C GLY A 43 -17.20 -1.80 2.05
N ALA A 44 -18.15 -2.63 2.49
CA ALA A 44 -17.88 -3.99 2.96
C ALA A 44 -17.33 -4.89 1.83
N ILE A 45 -17.85 -4.75 0.60
CA ILE A 45 -17.32 -5.45 -0.59
C ILE A 45 -15.88 -5.01 -0.88
N GLY A 46 -15.59 -3.70 -0.81
CA GLY A 46 -14.24 -3.17 -0.94
C GLY A 46 -13.29 -3.73 0.13
N SER A 47 -13.74 -3.82 1.38
CA SER A 47 -12.98 -4.44 2.46
C SER A 47 -12.78 -5.94 2.26
N ALA A 48 -13.78 -6.68 1.77
CA ALA A 48 -13.66 -8.10 1.46
C ALA A 48 -12.64 -8.37 0.35
N LEU A 49 -12.59 -7.48 -0.67
CA LEU A 49 -11.55 -7.49 -1.72
C LEU A 49 -10.15 -7.40 -1.09
N LEU A 50 -9.93 -6.40 -0.24
CA LEU A 50 -8.62 -6.14 0.34
C LEU A 50 -8.23 -7.21 1.39
N LEU A 51 -9.19 -7.70 2.19
CA LEU A 51 -8.97 -8.78 3.14
C LEU A 51 -8.57 -10.08 2.44
N SER A 52 -9.25 -10.44 1.35
CA SER A 52 -8.89 -11.63 0.56
C SER A 52 -7.50 -11.48 -0.08
N SER A 53 -7.15 -10.27 -0.55
CA SER A 53 -5.81 -9.98 -1.05
C SER A 53 -4.74 -10.11 0.04
N ALA A 54 -4.98 -9.55 1.21
CA ALA A 54 -4.09 -9.68 2.36
C ALA A 54 -3.95 -11.16 2.80
N ALA A 55 -5.06 -11.90 2.87
CA ALA A 55 -5.05 -13.32 3.20
C ALA A 55 -4.18 -14.15 2.23
N ALA A 56 -4.27 -13.87 0.91
CA ALA A 56 -3.40 -14.50 -0.07
C ALA A 56 -1.92 -14.21 0.20
N GLY A 57 -1.59 -12.94 0.50
CA GLY A 57 -0.24 -12.53 0.87
C GLY A 57 0.30 -13.32 2.07
N PHE A 58 -0.47 -13.38 3.16
CA PHE A 58 -0.08 -14.13 4.37
C PHE A 58 0.09 -15.64 4.12
N LEU A 59 -0.85 -16.23 3.40
CA LEU A 59 -0.87 -17.68 3.19
C LEU A 59 0.19 -18.16 2.19
N LEU A 60 0.50 -17.34 1.18
CA LEU A 60 1.27 -17.77 0.03
C LEU A 60 2.69 -17.21 -0.04
N ALA A 61 3.02 -16.10 0.64
CA ALA A 61 4.34 -15.51 0.57
C ALA A 61 5.47 -16.50 0.93
N SER A 62 5.29 -17.32 1.97
CA SER A 62 6.26 -18.37 2.36
C SER A 62 6.25 -19.60 1.46
N ARG A 63 5.27 -19.74 0.58
CA ARG A 63 5.08 -20.90 -0.30
C ARG A 63 5.51 -20.63 -1.74
N VAL A 64 5.86 -19.38 -2.09
CA VAL A 64 6.25 -18.99 -3.46
C VAL A 64 7.37 -19.89 -3.99
N ASP A 65 8.39 -20.15 -3.17
CA ASP A 65 9.56 -20.97 -3.58
C ASP A 65 9.21 -22.46 -3.70
N ARG A 66 8.26 -22.97 -2.92
CA ARG A 66 7.85 -24.38 -2.93
C ARG A 66 6.97 -24.72 -4.14
N ILE A 67 5.99 -23.84 -4.43
CA ILE A 67 5.02 -24.05 -5.53
C ILE A 67 5.62 -23.60 -6.86
N GLY A 68 6.52 -22.61 -6.82
CA GLY A 68 7.13 -21.98 -7.97
C GLY A 68 6.46 -20.68 -8.36
N PRO A 69 7.25 -19.59 -8.57
CA PRO A 69 6.73 -18.25 -8.81
C PRO A 69 5.88 -18.17 -10.09
N ARG A 70 6.26 -18.89 -11.15
CA ARG A 70 5.50 -18.92 -12.41
C ARG A 70 4.12 -19.54 -12.24
N THR A 71 4.02 -20.65 -11.51
CA THR A 71 2.75 -21.36 -11.27
C THR A 71 1.81 -20.50 -10.43
N LEU A 72 2.33 -19.93 -9.32
CA LEU A 72 1.54 -19.04 -8.47
C LEU A 72 1.12 -17.76 -9.18
N ALA A 73 2.00 -17.13 -9.96
CA ALA A 73 1.66 -15.94 -10.74
C ALA A 73 0.53 -16.23 -11.72
N ARG A 74 0.59 -17.35 -12.45
CA ARG A 74 -0.48 -17.77 -13.37
C ARG A 74 -1.77 -18.08 -12.65
N ALA A 75 -1.73 -18.84 -11.56
CA ALA A 75 -2.92 -19.14 -10.77
C ALA A 75 -3.57 -17.86 -10.22
N GLY A 76 -2.77 -16.93 -9.68
CA GLY A 76 -3.24 -15.65 -9.18
C GLY A 76 -3.84 -14.77 -10.27
N LEU A 77 -3.18 -14.64 -11.43
CA LEU A 77 -3.72 -13.88 -12.57
C LEU A 77 -5.00 -14.50 -13.12
N LEU A 78 -5.07 -15.83 -13.23
CA LEU A 78 -6.29 -16.52 -13.67
C LEU A 78 -7.45 -16.23 -12.71
N LEU A 79 -7.19 -16.33 -11.41
CA LEU A 79 -8.19 -16.06 -10.39
C LEU A 79 -8.62 -14.58 -10.41
N ALA A 80 -7.70 -13.65 -10.68
CA ALA A 80 -8.02 -12.24 -10.86
C ALA A 80 -8.89 -12.01 -12.12
N VAL A 81 -8.55 -12.63 -13.26
CA VAL A 81 -9.33 -12.53 -14.50
C VAL A 81 -10.73 -13.10 -14.32
N LEU A 82 -10.85 -14.31 -13.78
CA LEU A 82 -12.15 -14.98 -13.59
C LEU A 82 -12.97 -14.27 -12.50
N GLY A 83 -12.34 -13.87 -11.39
CA GLY A 83 -13.02 -13.22 -10.27
C GLY A 83 -13.53 -11.83 -10.64
N TYR A 84 -12.65 -10.94 -11.05
CA TYR A 84 -13.06 -9.57 -11.40
C TYR A 84 -13.83 -9.53 -12.70
N GLY A 85 -13.45 -10.33 -13.71
CA GLY A 85 -14.18 -10.44 -14.98
C GLY A 85 -15.59 -10.98 -14.76
N GLY A 86 -15.75 -12.05 -13.99
CA GLY A 86 -17.05 -12.60 -13.62
C GLY A 86 -17.91 -11.58 -12.85
N ALA A 87 -17.32 -10.87 -11.88
CA ALA A 87 -18.00 -9.83 -11.14
C ALA A 87 -18.43 -8.65 -12.03
N ALA A 88 -17.64 -8.31 -13.05
CA ALA A 88 -17.97 -7.26 -14.00
C ALA A 88 -19.17 -7.64 -14.93
N LEU A 89 -19.36 -8.92 -15.21
CA LEU A 89 -20.37 -9.41 -16.13
C LEU A 89 -21.73 -9.72 -15.49
N THR A 90 -21.88 -9.58 -14.16
CA THR A 90 -23.13 -9.91 -13.46
C THR A 90 -23.58 -8.79 -12.53
N GLY A 91 -24.91 -8.54 -12.47
CA GLY A 91 -25.53 -7.67 -11.47
C GLY A 91 -26.00 -8.40 -10.21
N HIS A 92 -25.80 -9.72 -10.11
CA HIS A 92 -26.20 -10.51 -8.94
C HIS A 92 -25.23 -10.32 -7.78
N VAL A 93 -25.62 -9.59 -6.75
CA VAL A 93 -24.74 -9.13 -5.66
C VAL A 93 -23.92 -10.27 -5.01
N PRO A 94 -24.48 -11.44 -4.64
CA PRO A 94 -23.66 -12.53 -4.11
C PRO A 94 -22.58 -13.03 -5.06
N ALA A 95 -22.84 -13.06 -6.36
CA ALA A 95 -21.84 -13.45 -7.36
C ALA A 95 -20.76 -12.37 -7.53
N VAL A 96 -21.12 -11.08 -7.46
CA VAL A 96 -20.15 -9.97 -7.43
C VAL A 96 -19.25 -10.09 -6.21
N VAL A 97 -19.80 -10.31 -5.02
CA VAL A 97 -19.02 -10.50 -3.79
C VAL A 97 -18.03 -11.66 -3.92
N ALA A 98 -18.52 -12.83 -4.35
CA ALA A 98 -17.66 -14.01 -4.55
C ALA A 98 -16.56 -13.73 -5.58
N GLY A 99 -16.91 -13.09 -6.70
CA GLY A 99 -15.97 -12.71 -7.75
C GLY A 99 -14.90 -11.71 -7.29
N VAL A 100 -15.32 -10.68 -6.55
CA VAL A 100 -14.41 -9.67 -5.99
C VAL A 100 -13.47 -10.30 -4.95
N MET A 101 -13.95 -11.21 -4.11
CA MET A 101 -13.10 -11.94 -3.15
C MET A 101 -12.11 -12.87 -3.87
N ALA A 102 -12.56 -13.62 -4.86
CA ALA A 102 -11.69 -14.48 -5.66
C ALA A 102 -10.64 -13.65 -6.41
N GLY A 103 -11.06 -12.54 -7.04
CA GLY A 103 -10.17 -11.60 -7.72
C GLY A 103 -9.16 -10.97 -6.77
N GLY A 104 -9.59 -10.55 -5.58
CA GLY A 104 -8.74 -10.03 -4.52
C GLY A 104 -7.69 -11.04 -4.07
N PHE A 105 -8.07 -12.28 -3.83
CA PHE A 105 -7.14 -13.36 -3.52
C PHE A 105 -6.12 -13.58 -4.67
N GLY A 106 -6.58 -13.51 -5.91
CA GLY A 106 -5.73 -13.55 -7.10
C GLY A 106 -4.71 -12.42 -7.12
N SER A 107 -5.15 -11.17 -6.92
CA SER A 107 -4.27 -9.99 -6.85
C SER A 107 -3.24 -10.10 -5.72
N GLY A 108 -3.65 -10.54 -4.53
CA GLY A 108 -2.75 -10.78 -3.40
C GLY A 108 -1.71 -11.86 -3.68
N THR A 109 -2.10 -12.93 -4.39
CA THR A 109 -1.18 -13.98 -4.83
C THR A 109 -0.11 -13.42 -5.78
N VAL A 110 -0.54 -12.62 -6.76
CA VAL A 110 0.37 -11.96 -7.71
C VAL A 110 1.31 -10.99 -7.00
N THR A 111 0.79 -10.23 -6.03
CA THR A 111 1.59 -9.32 -5.19
C THR A 111 2.64 -10.07 -4.37
N ALA A 112 2.29 -11.22 -3.78
CA ALA A 112 3.24 -12.04 -3.02
C ALA A 112 4.38 -12.55 -3.91
N VAL A 113 4.08 -13.00 -5.13
CA VAL A 113 5.12 -13.41 -6.10
C VAL A 113 6.00 -12.23 -6.52
N ALA A 114 5.40 -11.07 -6.81
CA ALA A 114 6.13 -9.86 -7.17
C ALA A 114 7.07 -9.43 -6.03
N ALA A 115 6.56 -9.34 -4.80
CA ALA A 115 7.32 -8.93 -3.62
C ALA A 115 8.51 -9.86 -3.36
N THR A 116 8.30 -11.17 -3.38
CA THR A 116 9.37 -12.17 -3.20
C THR A 116 10.41 -12.07 -4.31
N GLY A 117 9.96 -11.95 -5.57
CA GLY A 117 10.85 -11.81 -6.71
C GLY A 117 11.65 -10.50 -6.72
N ILE A 118 11.04 -9.39 -6.29
CA ILE A 118 11.68 -8.07 -6.17
C ILE A 118 12.72 -8.08 -5.06
N ALA A 119 12.41 -8.67 -3.90
CA ALA A 119 13.35 -8.79 -2.78
C ALA A 119 14.63 -9.56 -3.15
N ALA A 120 14.56 -10.47 -4.11
CA ALA A 120 15.69 -11.23 -4.62
C ALA A 120 16.51 -10.49 -5.70
N GLN A 121 16.12 -9.29 -6.13
CA GLN A 121 16.86 -8.51 -7.12
C GLN A 121 18.09 -7.82 -6.51
N ARG A 122 19.08 -7.50 -7.35
CA ARG A 122 20.27 -6.72 -6.95
C ARG A 122 19.91 -5.29 -6.53
N ASP A 123 18.87 -4.72 -7.12
CA ASP A 123 18.36 -3.38 -6.82
C ASP A 123 16.82 -3.44 -6.64
N PRO A 124 16.35 -3.92 -5.47
CA PRO A 124 14.93 -4.02 -5.19
C PRO A 124 14.20 -2.67 -5.21
N HIS A 125 14.88 -1.61 -4.76
CA HIS A 125 14.32 -0.26 -4.72
C HIS A 125 13.94 0.23 -6.11
N ARG A 126 14.83 0.10 -7.10
CA ARG A 126 14.55 0.49 -8.49
C ARG A 126 13.36 -0.27 -9.06
N VAL A 127 13.27 -1.58 -8.83
CA VAL A 127 12.17 -2.39 -9.36
C VAL A 127 10.84 -2.03 -8.71
N THR A 128 10.83 -1.79 -7.39
CA THR A 128 9.65 -1.29 -6.66
C THR A 128 9.21 0.06 -7.19
N THR A 129 10.15 1.01 -7.40
CA THR A 129 9.83 2.34 -7.95
C THR A 129 9.21 2.23 -9.33
N LEU A 130 9.74 1.38 -10.22
CA LEU A 130 9.14 1.14 -11.53
C LEU A 130 7.74 0.51 -11.42
N GLY A 131 7.53 -0.40 -10.46
CA GLY A 131 6.22 -0.97 -10.17
C GLY A 131 5.21 0.09 -9.71
N LEU A 132 5.63 0.97 -8.79
CA LEU A 132 4.81 2.10 -8.32
C LEU A 132 4.47 3.07 -9.46
N LEU A 133 5.45 3.42 -10.31
CA LEU A 133 5.21 4.22 -11.51
C LEU A 133 4.20 3.55 -12.44
N GLY A 134 4.36 2.25 -12.68
CA GLY A 134 3.46 1.47 -13.55
C GLY A 134 2.04 1.43 -13.03
N VAL A 135 1.83 1.12 -11.74
CA VAL A 135 0.49 1.06 -11.17
C VAL A 135 -0.16 2.43 -11.07
N SER A 136 0.59 3.49 -10.71
CA SER A 136 0.05 4.85 -10.65
C SER A 136 -0.33 5.38 -12.03
N ALA A 137 0.51 5.15 -13.05
CA ALA A 137 0.20 5.56 -14.41
C ALA A 137 -1.03 4.83 -14.97
N LEU A 138 -1.12 3.51 -14.73
CA LEU A 138 -2.25 2.72 -15.18
C LEU A 138 -3.54 3.10 -14.44
N ALA A 139 -3.48 3.26 -13.11
CA ALA A 139 -4.62 3.70 -12.32
C ALA A 139 -5.09 5.10 -12.73
N ALA A 140 -4.17 6.04 -12.97
CA ALA A 140 -4.49 7.36 -13.48
C ALA A 140 -5.19 7.28 -14.87
N ALA A 141 -4.69 6.44 -15.77
CA ALA A 141 -5.34 6.22 -17.06
C ALA A 141 -6.76 5.67 -16.89
N VAL A 142 -6.98 4.73 -15.96
CA VAL A 142 -8.31 4.18 -15.65
C VAL A 142 -9.22 5.26 -15.07
N TYR A 143 -8.74 6.09 -14.13
CA TYR A 143 -9.49 7.21 -13.56
C TYR A 143 -9.94 8.22 -14.61
N LEU A 144 -9.11 8.47 -15.63
CA LEU A 144 -9.43 9.39 -16.71
C LEU A 144 -10.37 8.76 -17.76
N THR A 145 -10.39 7.44 -17.91
CA THR A 145 -11.18 6.76 -18.96
C THR A 145 -12.53 6.25 -18.46
N VAL A 146 -12.62 5.73 -17.24
CA VAL A 146 -13.85 5.14 -16.68
C VAL A 146 -15.06 6.08 -16.72
N PRO A 147 -14.95 7.39 -16.44
CA PRO A 147 -16.09 8.31 -16.53
C PRO A 147 -16.71 8.41 -17.92
N HIS A 148 -15.95 8.12 -18.98
CA HIS A 148 -16.40 8.19 -20.36
C HIS A 148 -17.03 6.88 -20.89
N LEU A 149 -16.92 5.78 -20.11
CA LEU A 149 -17.43 4.47 -20.51
C LEU A 149 -18.88 4.20 -20.08
N GLY A 150 -19.54 5.20 -19.49
CA GLY A 150 -20.91 5.10 -19.01
C GLY A 150 -21.05 4.62 -17.57
N PRO A 151 -22.27 4.52 -17.04
CA PRO A 151 -22.57 4.12 -15.68
C PRO A 151 -22.39 2.62 -15.46
N GLY A 152 -22.24 2.19 -14.20
CA GLY A 152 -22.22 0.79 -13.79
C GLY A 152 -20.92 0.38 -13.09
N HIS A 153 -20.97 -0.77 -12.42
CA HIS A 153 -19.87 -1.30 -11.61
C HIS A 153 -18.83 -2.09 -12.41
N ALA A 154 -19.13 -2.41 -13.67
CA ALA A 154 -18.31 -3.28 -14.51
C ALA A 154 -16.92 -2.70 -14.85
N GLN A 155 -16.84 -1.39 -15.13
CA GLN A 155 -15.66 -0.78 -15.73
C GLN A 155 -14.38 -0.90 -14.88
N PRO A 156 -14.36 -0.54 -13.60
CA PRO A 156 -13.14 -0.68 -12.79
C PRO A 156 -12.74 -2.15 -12.59
N LEU A 157 -13.72 -3.05 -12.43
CA LEU A 157 -13.46 -4.48 -12.31
C LEU A 157 -12.92 -5.09 -13.61
N ALA A 158 -13.48 -4.71 -14.74
CA ALA A 158 -12.99 -5.11 -16.06
C ALA A 158 -11.57 -4.60 -16.33
N ALA A 159 -11.25 -3.35 -15.93
CA ALA A 159 -9.91 -2.80 -16.07
C ALA A 159 -8.87 -3.63 -15.31
N ILE A 160 -9.20 -4.09 -14.08
CA ILE A 160 -8.32 -4.96 -13.29
C ILE A 160 -8.17 -6.33 -13.96
N ALA A 161 -9.29 -6.93 -14.43
CA ALA A 161 -9.28 -8.23 -15.10
C ALA A 161 -8.47 -8.18 -16.40
N LEU A 162 -8.66 -7.15 -17.23
CA LEU A 162 -7.92 -6.96 -18.49
C LEU A 162 -6.43 -6.74 -18.23
N THR A 163 -6.07 -6.01 -17.18
CA THR A 163 -4.66 -5.85 -16.77
C THR A 163 -4.04 -7.19 -16.39
N ALA A 164 -4.75 -8.00 -15.60
CA ALA A 164 -4.30 -9.34 -15.24
C ALA A 164 -4.11 -10.23 -16.47
N LEU A 165 -5.02 -10.15 -17.44
CA LEU A 165 -4.93 -10.87 -18.71
C LEU A 165 -3.74 -10.38 -19.55
N ALA A 166 -3.52 -9.07 -19.66
CA ALA A 166 -2.41 -8.48 -20.40
C ALA A 166 -1.04 -8.85 -19.81
N VAL A 167 -0.95 -9.03 -18.50
CA VAL A 167 0.29 -9.42 -17.81
C VAL A 167 0.57 -10.92 -17.93
N TRP A 168 -0.44 -11.76 -18.22
CA TRP A 168 -0.32 -13.21 -18.29
C TRP A 168 0.86 -13.72 -19.15
N PRO A 169 1.08 -13.23 -20.39
CA PRO A 169 2.18 -13.71 -21.23
C PRO A 169 3.56 -13.48 -20.60
N LEU A 170 3.72 -12.40 -19.83
CA LEU A 170 5.00 -12.06 -19.20
C LEU A 170 5.42 -13.07 -18.13
N THR A 171 4.48 -13.86 -17.58
CA THR A 171 4.79 -14.91 -16.61
C THR A 171 5.71 -15.99 -17.18
N GLY A 172 5.71 -16.18 -18.51
CA GLY A 172 6.60 -17.11 -19.19
C GLY A 172 8.08 -16.78 -18.99
N ARG A 173 8.40 -15.51 -18.74
CA ARG A 173 9.75 -15.00 -18.53
C ARG A 173 10.20 -14.99 -17.06
N LEU A 174 9.34 -15.41 -16.12
CA LEU A 174 9.72 -15.57 -14.72
C LEU A 174 10.69 -16.73 -14.57
N SER A 175 11.71 -16.55 -13.73
CA SER A 175 12.63 -17.63 -13.37
C SER A 175 11.85 -18.80 -12.73
N PRO A 176 12.15 -20.05 -13.08
CA PRO A 176 11.46 -21.21 -12.48
C PRO A 176 11.73 -21.37 -10.98
N ARG A 177 12.83 -20.80 -10.50
CA ARG A 177 13.22 -20.82 -9.08
C ARG A 177 13.68 -19.43 -8.67
N THR A 178 13.13 -18.91 -7.59
CA THR A 178 13.70 -17.75 -6.90
C THR A 178 14.99 -18.20 -6.21
N ALA A 179 16.00 -17.33 -6.21
CA ALA A 179 17.19 -17.56 -5.39
C ALA A 179 16.69 -17.70 -3.93
N ARG A 180 17.11 -18.80 -3.28
CA ARG A 180 16.70 -19.19 -1.93
C ARG A 180 16.73 -17.98 -1.00
N THR A 181 15.57 -17.43 -0.71
CA THR A 181 15.45 -16.40 0.31
C THR A 181 15.89 -17.07 1.62
N VAL A 182 16.89 -16.50 2.27
CA VAL A 182 17.35 -16.97 3.57
C VAL A 182 16.13 -17.05 4.48
N ALA A 183 15.75 -18.28 4.84
CA ALA A 183 14.66 -18.50 5.77
C ALA A 183 14.91 -17.61 6.98
N VAL A 184 13.90 -16.84 7.40
CA VAL A 184 13.95 -16.10 8.66
C VAL A 184 14.13 -17.15 9.75
N THR A 185 15.38 -17.44 10.09
CA THR A 185 15.71 -18.42 11.11
C THR A 185 15.06 -17.94 12.41
N SER A 186 14.32 -18.84 13.03
CA SER A 186 13.84 -18.69 14.41
C SER A 186 15.03 -18.32 15.30
N GLY A 187 15.18 -17.04 15.56
CA GLY A 187 16.30 -16.49 16.31
C GLY A 187 15.87 -16.12 17.73
N PRO A 188 16.80 -15.67 18.60
CA PRO A 188 16.50 -15.27 19.95
C PRO A 188 15.37 -14.23 20.02
N LYS A 189 14.82 -14.01 21.21
CA LYS A 189 13.72 -13.08 21.51
C LYS A 189 13.77 -11.80 20.68
N LEU A 190 12.62 -11.30 20.26
CA LEU A 190 12.50 -10.05 19.50
C LEU A 190 13.12 -8.89 20.30
N PRO A 191 14.09 -8.16 19.74
CA PRO A 191 14.68 -7.00 20.44
C PRO A 191 13.66 -5.86 20.49
N HIS A 192 13.79 -4.95 21.44
CA HIS A 192 12.94 -3.77 21.59
C HIS A 192 11.42 -4.08 21.57
N LEU A 193 11.01 -5.12 22.32
CA LEU A 193 9.65 -5.69 22.27
C LEU A 193 8.56 -4.63 22.49
N ARG A 194 8.72 -3.74 23.49
CA ARG A 194 7.73 -2.68 23.77
C ARG A 194 7.55 -1.72 22.59
N SER A 195 8.66 -1.22 22.02
CA SER A 195 8.63 -0.31 20.88
C SER A 195 8.05 -0.98 19.63
N GLY A 196 8.44 -2.22 19.36
CA GLY A 196 7.92 -2.99 18.23
C GLY A 196 6.43 -3.29 18.35
N LEU A 197 5.96 -3.68 19.54
CA LEU A 197 4.53 -3.92 19.80
C LEU A 197 3.70 -2.63 19.69
N LEU A 198 4.22 -1.49 20.18
CA LEU A 198 3.55 -0.19 20.02
C LEU A 198 3.39 0.18 18.55
N LEU A 199 4.45 0.00 17.73
CA LEU A 199 4.37 0.24 16.28
C LEU A 199 3.37 -0.72 15.63
N ALA A 200 3.45 -2.01 15.94
CA ALA A 200 2.57 -3.02 15.36
C ALA A 200 1.08 -2.82 15.73
N ALA A 201 0.80 -2.33 16.95
CA ALA A 201 -0.55 -2.01 17.40
C ALA A 201 -1.09 -0.70 16.81
N ALA A 202 -0.22 0.31 16.60
CA ALA A 202 -0.60 1.60 16.04
C ALA A 202 -0.88 1.53 14.53
N MET A 203 -0.16 0.68 13.80
CA MET A 203 -0.25 0.63 12.33
C MET A 203 -1.61 0.23 11.76
N PRO A 204 -2.38 -0.72 12.32
CA PRO A 204 -3.73 -0.99 11.82
C PRO A 204 -4.64 0.23 11.91
N CYS A 205 -4.59 0.97 13.00
CA CYS A 205 -5.40 2.19 13.18
C CYS A 205 -4.95 3.30 12.21
N TRP A 206 -3.63 3.49 12.07
CA TRP A 206 -3.06 4.46 11.13
C TRP A 206 -3.46 4.15 9.68
N SER A 207 -3.35 2.91 9.26
CA SER A 207 -3.71 2.48 7.90
C SER A 207 -5.22 2.45 7.69
N ALA A 208 -6.00 2.04 8.68
CA ALA A 208 -7.46 2.02 8.59
C ALA A 208 -8.01 3.44 8.39
N ALA A 209 -7.53 4.43 9.15
CA ALA A 209 -8.00 5.81 9.03
C ALA A 209 -7.81 6.35 7.60
N GLN A 210 -6.66 6.13 7.01
CA GLN A 210 -6.34 6.60 5.67
C GLN A 210 -7.12 5.86 4.57
N ASN A 211 -7.23 4.54 4.69
CA ASN A 211 -7.99 3.74 3.73
C ASN A 211 -9.52 3.88 3.93
N SER A 212 -9.97 4.37 5.10
CA SER A 212 -11.36 4.78 5.29
C SER A 212 -11.69 6.00 4.45
N LEU A 213 -10.84 7.04 4.45
CA LEU A 213 -10.99 8.16 3.53
C LEU A 213 -10.93 7.68 2.09
N TRP A 214 -9.86 6.98 1.70
CA TRP A 214 -9.66 6.52 0.33
C TRP A 214 -10.85 5.73 -0.21
N GLY A 215 -11.41 4.82 0.60
CA GLY A 215 -12.57 4.01 0.21
C GLY A 215 -13.84 4.81 -0.10
N VAL A 216 -13.99 6.01 0.46
CA VAL A 216 -15.18 6.86 0.27
C VAL A 216 -14.91 8.15 -0.49
N SER A 217 -13.64 8.45 -0.83
CA SER A 217 -13.26 9.71 -1.51
C SER A 217 -14.03 9.97 -2.79
N GLY A 218 -14.31 8.93 -3.58
CA GLY A 218 -15.15 9.07 -4.78
C GLY A 218 -16.54 9.61 -4.46
N ARG A 219 -17.17 9.13 -3.37
CA ARG A 219 -18.48 9.60 -2.92
C ARG A 219 -18.43 11.02 -2.36
N ILE A 220 -17.39 11.38 -1.62
CA ILE A 220 -17.20 12.76 -1.13
C ILE A 220 -17.16 13.71 -2.33
N GLY A 221 -16.34 13.44 -3.34
CA GLY A 221 -16.26 14.26 -4.54
C GLY A 221 -17.59 14.40 -5.28
N LEU A 222 -18.29 13.28 -5.49
CA LEU A 222 -19.53 13.27 -6.28
C LEU A 222 -20.75 13.85 -5.51
N THR A 223 -20.93 13.46 -4.23
CA THR A 223 -22.17 13.75 -3.52
C THR A 223 -22.10 14.95 -2.59
N GLN A 224 -20.93 15.23 -1.99
CA GLN A 224 -20.77 16.35 -1.05
C GLN A 224 -20.13 17.58 -1.72
N ALA A 225 -19.06 17.38 -2.51
CA ALA A 225 -18.45 18.46 -3.26
C ALA A 225 -19.16 18.75 -4.60
N HIS A 226 -20.18 17.96 -4.96
CA HIS A 226 -21.00 18.11 -6.17
C HIS A 226 -20.18 18.17 -7.46
N LEU A 227 -19.07 17.42 -7.52
CA LEU A 227 -18.19 17.38 -8.67
C LEU A 227 -18.67 16.33 -9.71
N GLY A 228 -18.37 16.58 -10.98
CA GLY A 228 -18.59 15.57 -12.01
C GLY A 228 -17.57 14.44 -11.92
N GLU A 229 -17.94 13.24 -12.39
CA GLU A 229 -17.06 12.05 -12.36
C GLU A 229 -15.71 12.30 -13.06
N VAL A 230 -15.70 13.02 -14.17
CA VAL A 230 -14.45 13.38 -14.88
C VAL A 230 -13.53 14.21 -14.00
N THR A 231 -14.08 15.20 -13.29
CA THR A 231 -13.31 16.06 -12.37
C THR A 231 -12.72 15.25 -11.22
N VAL A 232 -13.51 14.37 -10.61
CA VAL A 232 -13.04 13.47 -9.54
C VAL A 232 -11.95 12.55 -10.06
N GLY A 233 -12.10 11.99 -11.27
CA GLY A 233 -11.08 11.17 -11.92
C GLY A 233 -9.77 11.92 -12.15
N VAL A 234 -9.83 13.19 -12.59
CA VAL A 234 -8.65 14.06 -12.74
C VAL A 234 -7.98 14.31 -11.40
N VAL A 235 -8.73 14.61 -10.34
CA VAL A 235 -8.17 14.81 -8.99
C VAL A 235 -7.43 13.55 -8.53
N PHE A 236 -8.00 12.37 -8.70
CA PHE A 236 -7.32 11.11 -8.32
C PHE A 236 -6.08 10.84 -9.17
N ALA A 237 -6.12 11.11 -10.47
CA ALA A 237 -4.94 10.97 -11.33
C ALA A 237 -3.78 11.88 -10.87
N VAL A 238 -4.09 13.15 -10.54
CA VAL A 238 -3.11 14.10 -10.00
C VAL A 238 -2.62 13.68 -8.61
N ALA A 239 -3.53 13.21 -7.75
CA ALA A 239 -3.18 12.73 -6.41
C ALA A 239 -2.22 11.53 -6.47
N LEU A 240 -2.41 10.58 -7.37
CA LEU A 240 -1.47 9.48 -7.58
C LEU A 240 -0.10 9.97 -8.08
N GLY A 241 -0.08 10.99 -8.95
CA GLY A 241 1.17 11.66 -9.35
C GLY A 241 1.89 12.31 -8.17
N ALA A 242 1.15 12.99 -7.29
CA ALA A 242 1.69 13.57 -6.05
C ALA A 242 2.24 12.48 -5.12
N GLY A 243 1.56 11.33 -5.03
CA GLY A 243 2.05 10.16 -4.29
C GLY A 243 3.43 9.68 -4.76
N LEU A 244 3.66 9.65 -6.08
CA LEU A 244 4.98 9.33 -6.63
C LEU A 244 6.05 10.36 -6.25
N LEU A 245 5.70 11.65 -6.24
CA LEU A 245 6.61 12.70 -5.74
C LEU A 245 6.91 12.50 -4.26
N GLY A 246 5.92 12.06 -3.46
CA GLY A 246 6.10 11.70 -2.06
C GLY A 246 7.11 10.55 -1.87
N VAL A 247 7.06 9.51 -2.70
CA VAL A 247 8.03 8.41 -2.69
C VAL A 247 9.45 8.91 -2.97
N VAL A 248 9.60 9.76 -4.00
CA VAL A 248 10.90 10.37 -4.35
C VAL A 248 11.40 11.26 -3.23
N ALA A 249 10.51 12.08 -2.66
CA ALA A 249 10.84 12.98 -1.54
C ALA A 249 11.31 12.20 -0.31
N ALA A 250 10.63 11.08 0.03
CA ALA A 250 11.06 10.22 1.13
C ALA A 250 12.48 9.69 0.95
N GLY A 251 12.82 9.26 -0.29
CA GLY A 251 14.16 8.81 -0.63
C GLY A 251 15.22 9.93 -0.56
N ALA A 252 14.88 11.13 -1.04
CA ALA A 252 15.80 12.29 -1.05
C ALA A 252 16.02 12.89 0.35
N LEU A 253 14.98 12.93 1.18
CA LEU A 253 15.06 13.41 2.56
C LEU A 253 15.87 12.44 3.42
N GLY A 254 15.69 11.13 3.21
CA GLY A 254 16.45 10.06 3.88
C GLY A 254 16.56 10.30 5.40
N PRO A 255 17.72 10.03 6.00
CA PRO A 255 17.93 10.17 7.45
C PRO A 255 18.14 11.62 7.93
N ARG A 256 18.18 12.62 7.02
CA ARG A 256 18.54 14.02 7.35
C ARG A 256 17.60 14.66 8.36
N LEU A 257 16.31 14.36 8.29
CA LEU A 257 15.29 14.90 9.21
C LEU A 257 15.12 14.06 10.49
N GLY A 258 15.89 12.97 10.64
CA GLY A 258 15.62 11.96 11.65
C GLY A 258 14.28 11.27 11.38
N GLN A 259 13.78 10.49 12.35
CA GLN A 259 12.54 9.71 12.15
C GLN A 259 11.32 10.37 12.82
N ALA A 260 11.53 11.05 13.96
CA ALA A 260 10.44 11.58 14.77
C ALA A 260 9.65 12.72 14.09
N LEU A 261 10.36 13.64 13.42
CA LEU A 261 9.72 14.79 12.76
C LEU A 261 8.83 14.35 11.58
N PRO A 262 9.30 13.55 10.60
CA PRO A 262 8.44 13.11 9.50
C PRO A 262 7.26 12.25 9.98
N ILE A 263 7.45 11.40 10.99
CA ILE A 263 6.38 10.54 11.53
C ILE A 263 5.35 11.39 12.27
N GLY A 264 5.79 12.23 13.22
CA GLY A 264 4.88 13.01 14.06
C GLY A 264 4.16 14.10 13.27
N LEU A 265 4.92 15.05 12.70
CA LEU A 265 4.35 16.16 11.93
C LEU A 265 3.63 15.66 10.68
N GLY A 266 4.19 14.67 9.98
CA GLY A 266 3.56 14.10 8.80
C GLY A 266 2.20 13.45 9.11
N THR A 267 2.08 12.72 10.23
CA THR A 267 0.80 12.14 10.64
C THR A 267 -0.23 13.23 11.03
N VAL A 268 0.21 14.31 11.70
CA VAL A 268 -0.65 15.46 12.01
C VAL A 268 -1.14 16.15 10.74
N LEU A 269 -0.27 16.38 9.77
CA LEU A 269 -0.64 16.97 8.48
C LEU A 269 -1.60 16.06 7.71
N ILE A 270 -1.36 14.75 7.70
CA ILE A 270 -2.29 13.76 7.11
C ILE A 270 -3.66 13.84 7.78
N ALA A 271 -3.72 13.94 9.11
CA ALA A 271 -4.98 14.09 9.82
C ALA A 271 -5.74 15.37 9.39
N GLY A 272 -5.02 16.47 9.21
CA GLY A 272 -5.57 17.72 8.65
C GLY A 272 -6.08 17.55 7.21
N CYS A 273 -5.34 16.87 6.35
CA CYS A 273 -5.76 16.59 4.96
C CYS A 273 -7.03 15.72 4.92
N ILE A 274 -7.12 14.71 5.79
CA ILE A 274 -8.32 13.84 5.90
C ILE A 274 -9.53 14.65 6.35
N ALA A 275 -9.39 15.49 7.38
CA ALA A 275 -10.47 16.35 7.83
C ALA A 275 -10.90 17.36 6.75
N LEU A 276 -9.93 17.92 6.01
CA LEU A 276 -10.18 18.84 4.91
C LEU A 276 -10.92 18.16 3.76
N SER A 277 -10.44 17.01 3.28
CA SER A 277 -11.06 16.26 2.19
C SER A 277 -12.48 15.79 2.59
N ALA A 278 -12.65 15.27 3.80
CA ALA A 278 -13.94 14.80 4.29
C ALA A 278 -14.98 15.92 4.51
N SER A 279 -14.55 17.17 4.69
CA SER A 279 -15.43 18.34 4.81
C SER A 279 -15.56 19.15 3.52
N ALA A 280 -14.99 18.68 2.41
CA ALA A 280 -14.96 19.41 1.15
C ALA A 280 -16.35 19.60 0.55
N THR A 281 -16.66 20.84 0.15
CA THR A 281 -17.91 21.22 -0.53
C THR A 281 -17.66 21.79 -1.92
N ASP A 282 -16.40 21.85 -2.35
CA ASP A 282 -15.97 22.41 -3.64
C ASP A 282 -14.70 21.70 -4.14
N LEU A 283 -14.35 21.95 -5.40
CA LEU A 283 -13.19 21.35 -6.07
C LEU A 283 -11.87 21.67 -5.35
N THR A 284 -11.68 22.92 -4.93
CA THR A 284 -10.40 23.37 -4.37
C THR A 284 -10.11 22.66 -3.05
N THR A 285 -11.12 22.59 -2.17
CA THR A 285 -11.01 21.95 -0.86
C THR A 285 -10.82 20.43 -1.02
N PHE A 286 -11.59 19.80 -1.93
CA PHE A 286 -11.46 18.37 -2.22
C PHE A 286 -10.10 18.03 -2.81
N ALA A 287 -9.69 18.73 -3.88
CA ALA A 287 -8.44 18.43 -4.56
C ALA A 287 -7.22 18.70 -3.67
N SER A 288 -7.20 19.79 -2.90
CA SER A 288 -6.09 20.08 -1.99
C SER A 288 -5.95 19.01 -0.91
N GLY A 289 -7.06 18.55 -0.31
CA GLY A 289 -7.05 17.47 0.67
C GLY A 289 -6.53 16.15 0.11
N GLU A 290 -7.06 15.70 -1.04
CA GLU A 290 -6.68 14.44 -1.68
C GLU A 290 -5.23 14.45 -2.18
N ILE A 291 -4.80 15.52 -2.84
CA ILE A 291 -3.45 15.63 -3.40
C ILE A 291 -2.40 15.72 -2.29
N ALA A 292 -2.64 16.56 -1.27
CA ALA A 292 -1.70 16.71 -0.15
C ALA A 292 -1.61 15.43 0.68
N TRP A 293 -2.74 14.75 0.93
CA TRP A 293 -2.75 13.46 1.60
C TRP A 293 -1.93 12.41 0.84
N ASN A 294 -2.17 12.26 -0.47
CA ASN A 294 -1.44 11.30 -1.29
C ASN A 294 0.07 11.60 -1.36
N LEU A 295 0.47 12.88 -1.33
CA LEU A 295 1.87 13.28 -1.26
C LEU A 295 2.53 12.86 0.06
N LEU A 296 1.84 13.09 1.19
CA LEU A 296 2.38 12.86 2.54
C LEU A 296 2.38 11.39 2.95
N TYR A 297 1.37 10.63 2.52
CA TYR A 297 1.18 9.23 2.89
C TYR A 297 2.43 8.36 2.68
N PRO A 298 3.04 8.29 1.46
CA PRO A 298 4.20 7.44 1.24
C PRO A 298 5.44 7.95 1.98
N VAL A 299 5.54 9.26 2.23
CA VAL A 299 6.63 9.83 3.03
C VAL A 299 6.56 9.25 4.44
N VAL A 300 5.44 9.45 5.14
CA VAL A 300 5.29 8.97 6.53
C VAL A 300 5.43 7.46 6.62
N LEU A 301 4.78 6.71 5.72
CA LEU A 301 4.86 5.26 5.69
C LEU A 301 6.31 4.77 5.56
N SER A 302 7.11 5.39 4.69
CA SER A 302 8.51 5.02 4.49
C SER A 302 9.33 5.21 5.78
N TYR A 303 9.10 6.30 6.52
CA TYR A 303 9.78 6.54 7.80
C TYR A 303 9.31 5.57 8.90
N VAL A 304 8.02 5.21 8.97
CA VAL A 304 7.52 4.24 9.95
C VAL A 304 8.08 2.85 9.67
N ILE A 305 8.10 2.40 8.42
CA ILE A 305 8.70 1.11 8.04
C ILE A 305 10.21 1.12 8.30
N GLY A 306 10.89 2.23 7.99
CA GLY A 306 12.32 2.43 8.30
C GLY A 306 12.59 2.37 9.81
N LEU A 307 11.73 2.99 10.63
CA LEU A 307 11.80 2.88 12.11
C LEU A 307 11.63 1.43 12.57
N ALA A 308 10.63 0.72 12.06
CA ALA A 308 10.40 -0.69 12.37
C ALA A 308 11.61 -1.57 11.98
N ALA A 309 12.19 -1.36 10.80
CA ALA A 309 13.38 -2.05 10.34
C ALA A 309 14.60 -1.78 11.24
N SER A 310 14.72 -0.57 11.77
CA SER A 310 15.81 -0.20 12.68
C SER A 310 15.72 -0.85 14.06
N LEU A 311 14.57 -1.40 14.47
CA LEU A 311 14.38 -2.09 15.74
C LEU A 311 14.97 -3.51 15.75
N ASP A 312 15.11 -4.14 14.59
CA ASP A 312 15.66 -5.49 14.46
C ASP A 312 16.44 -5.62 13.15
N PRO A 313 17.76 -5.87 13.19
CA PRO A 313 18.58 -6.08 11.99
C PRO A 313 18.10 -7.21 11.06
N ARG A 314 17.27 -8.14 11.59
CA ARG A 314 16.64 -9.22 10.82
C ARG A 314 15.33 -8.79 10.14
N GLY A 315 14.87 -7.56 10.34
CA GLY A 315 13.68 -7.01 9.72
C GLY A 315 12.34 -7.59 10.19
N ARG A 316 12.31 -8.40 11.26
CA ARG A 316 11.08 -9.05 11.76
C ARG A 316 10.01 -8.04 12.15
N TRP A 317 10.42 -6.91 12.78
CA TRP A 317 9.49 -5.82 13.12
C TRP A 317 8.94 -5.13 11.88
N ALA A 318 9.74 -4.91 10.83
CA ALA A 318 9.24 -4.33 9.58
C ALA A 318 8.18 -5.21 8.92
N VAL A 319 8.37 -6.54 8.95
CA VAL A 319 7.38 -7.50 8.46
C VAL A 319 6.10 -7.46 9.29
N LEU A 320 6.19 -7.49 10.64
CA LEU A 320 5.03 -7.44 11.52
C LEU A 320 4.24 -6.13 11.37
N VAL A 321 4.92 -5.00 11.34
CA VAL A 321 4.32 -3.67 11.18
C VAL A 321 3.67 -3.53 9.80
N GLY A 322 4.33 -4.00 8.74
CA GLY A 322 3.75 -4.04 7.40
C GLY A 322 2.52 -4.94 7.29
N SER A 323 2.56 -6.11 7.94
CA SER A 323 1.42 -7.03 7.99
C SER A 323 0.24 -6.43 8.77
N ALA A 324 0.51 -5.78 9.90
CA ALA A 324 -0.49 -5.08 10.68
C ALA A 324 -1.11 -3.91 9.89
N SER A 325 -0.29 -3.17 9.14
CA SER A 325 -0.76 -2.14 8.20
C SER A 325 -1.74 -2.70 7.16
N SER A 326 -1.44 -3.85 6.58
CA SER A 326 -2.31 -4.49 5.58
C SER A 326 -3.70 -4.83 6.12
N LEU A 327 -3.79 -5.24 7.40
CA LEU A 327 -5.08 -5.47 8.06
C LEU A 327 -5.87 -4.17 8.21
N GLY A 328 -5.22 -3.09 8.65
CA GLY A 328 -5.83 -1.77 8.72
C GLY A 328 -6.32 -1.27 7.36
N THR A 329 -5.49 -1.40 6.33
CA THR A 329 -5.87 -1.07 4.95
C THR A 329 -7.13 -1.82 4.52
N ALA A 330 -7.21 -3.10 4.85
CA ALA A 330 -8.31 -3.95 4.42
C ALA A 330 -9.65 -3.61 5.11
N VAL A 331 -9.66 -3.19 6.36
CA VAL A 331 -10.90 -2.81 7.06
C VAL A 331 -11.33 -1.36 6.78
N GLY A 332 -10.42 -0.56 6.22
CA GLY A 332 -10.65 0.87 5.96
C GLY A 332 -11.95 1.18 5.21
N PRO A 333 -12.20 0.62 4.02
CA PRO A 333 -13.37 0.96 3.21
C PRO A 333 -14.70 0.74 3.93
N MET A 334 -14.83 -0.36 4.68
CA MET A 334 -16.01 -0.64 5.50
C MET A 334 -16.14 0.37 6.64
N THR A 335 -15.03 0.68 7.33
CA THR A 335 -15.02 1.65 8.43
C THR A 335 -15.43 3.03 7.94
N GLY A 336 -14.86 3.51 6.82
CA GLY A 336 -15.22 4.79 6.22
C GLY A 336 -16.68 4.85 5.80
N SER A 337 -17.19 3.79 5.19
CA SER A 337 -18.59 3.71 4.75
C SER A 337 -19.56 3.65 5.93
N LEU A 338 -19.23 2.91 7.01
CA LEU A 338 -20.04 2.87 8.23
C LEU A 338 -20.10 4.23 8.91
N LEU A 339 -18.95 4.87 9.13
CA LEU A 339 -18.87 6.17 9.78
C LEU A 339 -19.59 7.26 8.97
N SER A 340 -19.39 7.28 7.65
CA SER A 340 -20.03 8.27 6.80
C SER A 340 -21.55 8.06 6.69
N ALA A 341 -22.02 6.81 6.72
CA ALA A 341 -23.46 6.52 6.74
C ALA A 341 -24.12 6.90 8.07
N ALA A 342 -23.40 6.74 9.18
CA ALA A 342 -23.93 7.04 10.51
C ALA A 342 -23.93 8.54 10.85
N ALA A 343 -22.93 9.30 10.43
CA ALA A 343 -22.69 10.67 10.89
C ALA A 343 -22.34 11.68 9.78
N GLY A 344 -22.31 11.26 8.53
CA GLY A 344 -21.87 12.07 7.40
C GLY A 344 -20.34 12.13 7.24
N PHE A 345 -19.89 12.65 6.10
CA PHE A 345 -18.45 12.69 5.79
C PHE A 345 -17.63 13.61 6.70
N PRO A 346 -18.13 14.84 7.09
CA PRO A 346 -17.35 15.70 7.97
C PRO A 346 -17.09 15.08 9.35
N ALA A 347 -18.11 14.45 9.95
CA ALA A 347 -17.96 13.79 11.24
C ALA A 347 -17.05 12.55 11.13
N MET A 348 -17.17 11.77 10.06
CA MET A 348 -16.21 10.68 9.75
C MET A 348 -14.79 11.23 9.72
N GLY A 349 -14.55 12.30 8.95
CA GLY A 349 -13.23 12.92 8.84
C GLY A 349 -12.68 13.38 10.19
N ALA A 350 -13.51 13.98 11.03
CA ALA A 350 -13.10 14.39 12.39
C ALA A 350 -12.71 13.19 13.27
N VAL A 351 -13.49 12.10 13.23
CA VAL A 351 -13.19 10.86 13.97
C VAL A 351 -11.87 10.23 13.49
N LEU A 352 -11.68 10.14 12.18
CA LEU A 352 -10.45 9.58 11.59
C LEU A 352 -9.23 10.45 11.91
N ALA A 353 -9.36 11.77 11.83
CA ALA A 353 -8.31 12.72 12.19
C ALA A 353 -7.95 12.62 13.67
N ALA A 354 -8.93 12.58 14.57
CA ALA A 354 -8.72 12.40 16.00
C ALA A 354 -8.01 11.07 16.31
N GLY A 355 -8.43 9.98 15.64
CA GLY A 355 -7.77 8.68 15.73
C GLY A 355 -6.31 8.73 15.29
N LEU A 356 -6.00 9.41 14.17
CA LEU A 356 -4.63 9.60 13.70
C LEU A 356 -3.79 10.44 14.67
N LEU A 357 -4.34 11.50 15.24
CA LEU A 357 -3.64 12.32 16.24
C LEU A 357 -3.32 11.49 17.48
N ALA A 358 -4.25 10.64 17.95
CA ALA A 358 -4.01 9.73 19.06
C ALA A 358 -2.89 8.72 18.74
N VAL A 359 -2.88 8.18 17.53
CA VAL A 359 -1.86 7.22 17.05
C VAL A 359 -0.50 7.90 16.80
N ALA A 360 -0.50 9.19 16.42
CA ALA A 360 0.74 9.95 16.23
C ALA A 360 1.61 9.99 17.50
N VAL A 361 0.98 10.00 18.69
CA VAL A 361 1.70 10.04 19.98
C VAL A 361 2.62 8.84 20.18
N PRO A 362 2.12 7.58 20.18
CA PRO A 362 2.99 6.42 20.37
C PRO A 362 3.99 6.24 19.22
N LEU A 363 3.63 6.53 17.97
CA LEU A 363 4.55 6.45 16.84
C LEU A 363 5.73 7.42 17.01
N THR A 364 5.45 8.67 17.39
CA THR A 364 6.47 9.70 17.62
C THR A 364 7.31 9.39 18.87
N ALA A 365 6.70 8.89 19.95
CA ALA A 365 7.40 8.50 21.18
C ALA A 365 8.44 7.41 20.91
N VAL A 366 8.09 6.38 20.11
CA VAL A 366 9.05 5.34 19.71
C VAL A 366 10.18 5.92 18.88
N ALA A 367 9.88 6.86 17.96
CA ALA A 367 10.88 7.50 17.13
C ALA A 367 11.84 8.41 17.93
N LEU A 368 11.34 9.11 18.95
CA LEU A 368 12.15 9.95 19.87
C LEU A 368 13.05 9.12 20.77
N GLY A 369 12.56 8.01 21.31
CA GLY A 369 13.32 7.12 22.18
C GLY A 369 14.58 6.52 21.52
N ARG A 370 14.67 6.59 20.20
CA ARG A 370 15.84 6.18 19.41
C ARG A 370 16.92 7.25 19.29
N ARG A 371 16.60 8.53 19.43
CA ARG A 371 17.61 9.61 19.37
C ARG A 371 18.65 9.54 20.47
N THR A 372 18.33 8.89 21.59
CA THR A 372 19.21 8.79 22.78
C THR A 372 20.28 7.70 22.66
N THR A 373 20.24 6.85 21.64
CA THR A 373 21.25 5.81 21.42
C THR A 373 22.07 6.14 20.17
N THR A 374 22.65 7.32 20.12
CA THR A 374 23.80 7.55 19.24
C THR A 374 24.94 6.72 19.79
N VAL A 375 25.16 5.56 19.20
CA VAL A 375 26.39 4.80 19.40
C VAL A 375 27.53 5.73 18.99
N THR A 376 28.21 6.28 19.98
CA THR A 376 29.58 6.73 19.82
C THR A 376 30.36 5.48 19.44
N THR A 377 30.45 5.16 18.18
CA THR A 377 31.48 4.29 17.66
C THR A 377 32.77 5.05 17.93
N ALA A 378 33.31 4.85 19.13
CA ALA A 378 34.73 5.08 19.37
C ALA A 378 35.42 4.16 18.36
N TYR A 379 35.87 4.73 17.26
CA TYR A 379 36.93 4.14 16.49
C TYR A 379 38.07 3.87 17.47
N PRO A 380 38.52 2.64 17.64
CA PRO A 380 39.78 2.42 18.34
C PRO A 380 40.81 3.19 17.52
N SER A 381 41.38 4.23 18.13
CA SER A 381 42.54 4.94 17.59
C SER A 381 43.59 3.90 17.32
N LEU A 382 43.89 3.69 16.03
CA LEU A 382 45.10 3.00 15.58
C LEU A 382 46.30 3.94 15.89
N THR A 383 46.61 4.11 17.15
CA THR A 383 47.84 4.72 17.60
C THR A 383 48.58 3.71 18.41
N ASP A 384 49.77 3.40 17.90
CA ASP A 384 50.91 2.87 18.58
C ASP A 384 50.93 1.39 19.04
N GLU A 385 51.13 0.51 18.04
CA GLU A 385 52.03 -0.60 18.31
C GLU A 385 53.18 -0.58 17.25
N PRO A 386 54.40 -0.34 17.64
CA PRO A 386 55.54 -0.38 16.73
C PRO A 386 55.77 -1.84 16.29
N VAL A 387 55.62 -2.11 15.01
CA VAL A 387 55.99 -3.37 14.36
C VAL A 387 57.47 -3.61 14.65
N ARG A 388 57.82 -4.49 15.56
CA ARG A 388 59.18 -5.06 15.67
C ARG A 388 59.35 -6.00 14.48
N LEU A 389 60.15 -5.54 13.53
CA LEU A 389 60.75 -6.42 12.55
C LEU A 389 61.89 -7.21 13.20
N ASP A 390 61.68 -8.45 13.62
CA ASP A 390 62.72 -9.39 13.90
C ASP A 390 63.29 -9.86 12.57
N VAL A 391 64.43 -9.27 12.24
CA VAL A 391 65.34 -9.80 11.22
C VAL A 391 66.17 -10.91 11.88
N ALA A 392 65.78 -12.14 11.58
CA ALA A 392 66.65 -13.30 11.91
C ALA A 392 67.60 -13.56 10.72
N ALA A 393 68.90 -13.62 11.10
CA ALA A 393 70.02 -13.96 10.23
C ALA A 393 70.02 -15.43 9.79
#